data_1b34f46caf013d33b48b96473f8f92bf
#
_entry.id   1b34f46caf013d33b48b96473f8f92bf
#
_cell.length_a   1.000
_cell.length_b   1.000
_cell.length_c   1.000
_cell.angle_alpha   90.00
_cell.angle_beta   90.00
_cell.angle_gamma   90.00
#
_symmetry.space_group_name_H-M   'P 1'
#
loop_
_entity.id
_entity.type
_entity.pdbx_description
1 polymer ?
#
loop_
_entity_poly.entity_id
_entity_poly.type
_entity_poly.pdbx_seq_one_letter_code
_entity_poly.pdbx_strand_id
1 'polypeptide(L)'
;TGLGRRIALQFVKLFGKKTLGLAYSLVGVDLILAPATPSNTARAGGIMFPIIKSLSESFGSSPKDGSERKMGAFLIFTEFQGNLITSAMFLTAMAGNPIAQSLAEKTAHVQITWMNWFVAAIIPGLISLIVVPFIIYKLYPPTVKETPNAKKWATEQLEKMGHMSIAEKVMVGIFIIALALWVLGSFINVDATLTAFIALALLLLTGVLAWSDILNETGAWN
;
A
#
# COMPACT_ATOMS: atom_id res chain seq x y z
N THR A 1 -6.51 8.17 9.69
CA THR A 1 -7.06 7.20 10.67
C THR A 1 -5.99 6.33 11.33
N GLY A 2 -4.85 6.06 10.70
CA GLY A 2 -3.83 5.12 11.20
C GLY A 2 -4.02 3.66 10.77
N LEU A 3 -5.09 3.34 10.04
CA LEU A 3 -5.41 1.97 9.61
C LEU A 3 -4.25 1.32 8.84
N GLY A 4 -3.64 2.00 7.86
CA GLY A 4 -2.51 1.49 7.09
C GLY A 4 -1.31 1.10 7.97
N ARG A 5 -0.98 1.96 8.96
CA ARG A 5 0.07 1.66 9.95
C ARG A 5 -0.27 0.43 10.78
N ARG A 6 -1.52 0.28 11.23
CA ARG A 6 -1.97 -0.88 12.00
C ARG A 6 -1.85 -2.17 11.20
N ILE A 7 -2.27 -2.17 9.93
CA ILE A 7 -2.12 -3.32 9.03
C ILE A 7 -0.65 -3.70 8.89
N ALA A 8 0.23 -2.72 8.62
CA ALA A 8 1.65 -2.96 8.46
C ALA A 8 2.29 -3.56 9.72
N LEU A 9 1.95 -3.06 10.91
CA LEU A 9 2.46 -3.59 12.17
C LEU A 9 1.98 -5.02 12.43
N GLN A 10 0.75 -5.39 12.03
CA GLN A 10 0.27 -6.77 12.11
C GLN A 10 1.08 -7.70 11.19
N PHE A 11 1.39 -7.28 9.98
CA PHE A 11 2.22 -8.06 9.05
C PHE A 11 3.66 -8.21 9.56
N VAL A 12 4.27 -7.15 10.09
CA VAL A 12 5.58 -7.21 10.73
C VAL A 12 5.56 -8.20 11.92
N LYS A 13 4.51 -8.18 12.73
CA LYS A 13 4.33 -9.11 13.85
C LYS A 13 4.25 -10.58 13.40
N LEU A 14 3.61 -10.84 12.25
CA LEU A 14 3.41 -12.21 11.74
C LEU A 14 4.66 -12.74 11.04
N PHE A 15 5.29 -11.96 10.19
CA PHE A 15 6.33 -12.41 9.26
C PHE A 15 7.73 -11.83 9.56
N GLY A 16 7.85 -10.95 10.54
CA GLY A 16 9.06 -10.15 10.80
C GLY A 16 10.24 -10.86 11.47
N LYS A 17 10.31 -12.20 11.49
CA LYS A 17 11.42 -12.94 12.13
C LYS A 17 12.76 -12.80 11.38
N LYS A 18 12.71 -12.55 10.08
CA LYS A 18 13.87 -12.37 9.19
C LYS A 18 13.70 -11.12 8.36
N THR A 19 14.81 -10.47 7.98
CA THR A 19 14.76 -9.24 7.17
C THR A 19 14.08 -9.46 5.82
N LEU A 20 14.25 -10.60 5.18
CA LEU A 20 13.51 -10.95 3.97
C LEU A 20 12.00 -11.09 4.25
N GLY A 21 11.60 -11.66 5.38
CA GLY A 21 10.21 -11.74 5.83
C GLY A 21 9.61 -10.35 6.08
N LEU A 22 10.39 -9.42 6.64
CA LEU A 22 9.99 -8.01 6.77
C LEU A 22 9.74 -7.36 5.42
N ALA A 23 10.62 -7.59 4.43
CA ALA A 23 10.44 -7.07 3.08
C ALA A 23 9.13 -7.57 2.46
N TYR A 24 8.86 -8.87 2.52
CA TYR A 24 7.58 -9.43 2.06
C TYR A 24 6.36 -8.93 2.85
N SER A 25 6.53 -8.68 4.16
CA SER A 25 5.46 -8.06 4.97
C SER A 25 5.07 -6.68 4.44
N LEU A 26 6.07 -5.84 4.18
CA LEU A 26 5.86 -4.47 3.72
C LEU A 26 5.22 -4.46 2.32
N VAL A 27 5.78 -5.19 1.38
CA VAL A 27 5.23 -5.34 0.03
C VAL A 27 3.81 -5.94 0.05
N GLY A 28 3.53 -6.89 0.94
CA GLY A 28 2.20 -7.44 1.14
C GLY A 28 1.19 -6.43 1.68
N VAL A 29 1.61 -5.55 2.58
CA VAL A 29 0.79 -4.42 3.05
C VAL A 29 0.50 -3.44 1.93
N ASP A 30 1.53 -3.08 1.14
CA ASP A 30 1.36 -2.18 0.01
C ASP A 30 0.37 -2.76 -1.02
N LEU A 31 0.45 -4.08 -1.28
CA LEU A 31 -0.50 -4.79 -2.14
C LEU A 31 -1.95 -4.68 -1.64
N ILE A 32 -2.19 -4.83 -0.33
CA ILE A 32 -3.53 -4.71 0.27
C ILE A 32 -4.05 -3.28 0.18
N LEU A 33 -3.19 -2.29 0.39
CA LEU A 33 -3.57 -0.89 0.39
C LEU A 33 -3.70 -0.30 -1.02
N ALA A 34 -3.04 -0.89 -2.01
CA ALA A 34 -2.95 -0.37 -3.37
C ALA A 34 -4.30 -0.06 -4.02
N PRO A 35 -5.31 -0.95 -4.03
CA PRO A 35 -6.58 -0.66 -4.70
C PRO A 35 -7.34 0.52 -4.09
N ALA A 36 -7.18 0.79 -2.78
CA ALA A 36 -7.91 1.85 -2.07
C ALA A 36 -7.13 3.15 -1.92
N THR A 37 -5.85 3.17 -2.28
CA THR A 37 -5.01 4.38 -2.15
C THR A 37 -4.55 4.82 -3.54
N PRO A 38 -5.24 5.76 -4.18
CA PRO A 38 -5.02 6.11 -5.59
C PRO A 38 -3.74 6.92 -5.85
N SER A 39 -2.85 7.00 -4.88
CA SER A 39 -1.54 7.63 -4.97
C SER A 39 -0.47 6.70 -4.42
N ASN A 40 0.38 6.20 -5.31
CA ASN A 40 1.55 5.41 -4.96
C ASN A 40 2.55 6.20 -4.09
N THR A 41 2.74 7.48 -4.38
CA THR A 41 3.59 8.38 -3.58
C THR A 41 3.08 8.55 -2.16
N ALA A 42 1.78 8.79 -1.98
CA ALA A 42 1.16 8.90 -0.66
C ALA A 42 1.26 7.57 0.12
N ARG A 43 1.08 6.43 -0.55
CA ARG A 43 1.20 5.10 0.04
C ARG A 43 2.63 4.80 0.47
N ALA A 44 3.59 4.96 -0.45
CA ALA A 44 5.00 4.73 -0.17
C ALA A 44 5.56 5.73 0.86
N GLY A 45 5.37 7.03 0.64
CA GLY A 45 5.96 8.09 1.48
C GLY A 45 5.20 8.33 2.78
N GLY A 46 3.86 8.29 2.75
CA GLY A 46 3.02 8.61 3.91
C GLY A 46 2.78 7.43 4.86
N ILE A 47 2.80 6.19 4.36
CA ILE A 47 2.50 5.00 5.17
C ILE A 47 3.74 4.13 5.35
N MET A 48 4.34 3.67 4.24
CA MET A 48 5.38 2.64 4.29
C MET A 48 6.72 3.18 4.78
N PHE A 49 7.17 4.31 4.25
CA PHE A 49 8.47 4.89 4.61
C PHE A 49 8.62 5.20 6.11
N PRO A 50 7.67 5.84 6.83
CA PRO A 50 7.78 6.07 8.26
C PRO A 50 7.90 4.79 9.08
N ILE A 51 7.22 3.72 8.65
CA ILE A 51 7.27 2.41 9.30
C ILE A 51 8.64 1.77 9.09
N ILE A 52 9.12 1.74 7.85
CA ILE A 52 10.44 1.20 7.51
C ILE A 52 11.54 1.95 8.27
N LYS A 53 11.48 3.27 8.29
CA LYS A 53 12.43 4.11 9.01
C LYS A 53 12.46 3.77 10.50
N SER A 54 11.30 3.81 11.17
CA SER A 54 11.19 3.53 12.59
C SER A 54 11.63 2.11 12.95
N LEU A 55 11.25 1.12 12.12
CA LEU A 55 11.69 -0.26 12.27
C LEU A 55 13.20 -0.38 12.10
N SER A 56 13.77 0.18 11.04
CA SER A 56 15.21 0.13 10.77
C SER A 56 16.03 0.77 11.88
N GLU A 57 15.62 1.96 12.37
CA GLU A 57 16.25 2.64 13.49
C GLU A 57 16.22 1.80 14.77
N SER A 58 15.13 1.04 15.03
CA SER A 58 15.04 0.14 16.19
C SER A 58 16.04 -1.03 16.15
N PHE A 59 16.55 -1.36 14.96
CA PHE A 59 17.63 -2.32 14.74
C PHE A 59 19.00 -1.67 14.51
N GLY A 60 19.13 -0.39 14.80
CA GLY A 60 20.38 0.38 14.64
C GLY A 60 20.81 0.51 13.18
N SER A 61 19.86 0.60 12.26
CA SER A 61 20.11 0.83 10.83
C SER A 61 19.66 2.24 10.46
N SER A 62 20.62 3.13 10.19
CA SER A 62 20.39 4.55 9.89
C SER A 62 21.40 5.07 8.86
N PRO A 63 20.98 5.93 7.92
CA PRO A 63 21.92 6.60 7.02
C PRO A 63 22.78 7.65 7.72
N LYS A 64 22.40 8.09 8.94
CA LYS A 64 23.11 9.13 9.66
C LYS A 64 24.49 8.70 10.16
N ASP A 65 24.67 7.42 10.43
CA ASP A 65 25.89 6.81 10.95
C ASP A 65 26.51 5.79 9.97
N GLY A 66 26.03 5.73 8.72
CA GLY A 66 26.51 4.81 7.70
C GLY A 66 26.08 3.35 7.91
N SER A 67 25.09 3.09 8.77
CA SER A 67 24.62 1.74 9.07
C SER A 67 23.39 1.31 8.26
N GLU A 68 23.02 2.06 7.22
CA GLU A 68 21.84 1.82 6.39
C GLU A 68 21.85 0.42 5.74
N ARG A 69 23.05 -0.14 5.49
CA ARG A 69 23.24 -1.50 4.95
C ARG A 69 22.83 -2.60 5.90
N LYS A 70 22.61 -2.31 7.20
CA LYS A 70 22.13 -3.32 8.13
C LYS A 70 20.80 -3.91 7.68
N MET A 71 19.82 -3.05 7.38
CA MET A 71 18.55 -3.49 6.81
C MET A 71 17.75 -2.36 6.12
N GLY A 72 17.93 -1.10 6.52
CA GLY A 72 17.10 0.02 6.07
C GLY A 72 17.14 0.23 4.56
N ALA A 73 18.34 0.25 3.98
CA ALA A 73 18.51 0.41 2.54
C ALA A 73 17.86 -0.73 1.75
N PHE A 74 18.00 -1.98 2.21
CA PHE A 74 17.35 -3.13 1.60
C PHE A 74 15.82 -3.02 1.64
N LEU A 75 15.25 -2.69 2.80
CA LEU A 75 13.80 -2.58 2.98
C LEU A 75 13.22 -1.44 2.13
N ILE A 76 13.86 -0.27 2.12
CA ILE A 76 13.41 0.88 1.31
C ILE A 76 13.47 0.55 -0.18
N PHE A 77 14.59 -0.06 -0.64
CA PHE A 77 14.73 -0.43 -2.04
C PHE A 77 13.71 -1.49 -2.46
N THR A 78 13.46 -2.48 -1.61
CA THR A 78 12.46 -3.51 -1.88
C THR A 78 11.05 -2.90 -1.91
N GLU A 79 10.72 -2.02 -0.98
CA GLU A 79 9.42 -1.36 -0.96
C GLU A 79 9.22 -0.44 -2.17
N PHE A 80 10.24 0.30 -2.58
CA PHE A 80 10.18 1.13 -3.78
C PHE A 80 9.82 0.30 -5.01
N GLN A 81 10.47 -0.84 -5.22
CA GLN A 81 10.17 -1.73 -6.35
C GLN A 81 8.80 -2.40 -6.18
N GLY A 82 8.47 -2.85 -4.95
CA GLY A 82 7.16 -3.42 -4.63
C GLY A 82 6.02 -2.45 -4.91
N ASN A 83 6.18 -1.19 -4.52
CA ASN A 83 5.19 -0.13 -4.75
C ASN A 83 4.97 0.15 -6.25
N LEU A 84 6.00 0.10 -7.08
CA LEU A 84 5.85 0.22 -8.54
C LEU A 84 5.00 -0.93 -9.09
N ILE A 85 5.26 -2.16 -8.65
CA ILE A 85 4.50 -3.34 -9.09
C ILE A 85 3.04 -3.25 -8.63
N THR A 86 2.78 -3.00 -7.35
CA THR A 86 1.42 -2.91 -6.80
C THR A 86 0.63 -1.76 -7.43
N SER A 87 1.31 -0.66 -7.78
CA SER A 87 0.71 0.48 -8.47
C SER A 87 0.24 0.12 -9.88
N ALA A 88 0.94 -0.76 -10.57
CA ALA A 88 0.52 -1.25 -11.89
C ALA A 88 -0.57 -2.34 -11.81
N MET A 89 -0.71 -3.04 -10.68
CA MET A 89 -1.64 -4.17 -10.54
C MET A 89 -3.11 -3.78 -10.48
N PHE A 90 -3.44 -2.59 -10.03
CA PHE A 90 -4.82 -2.13 -9.88
C PHE A 90 -5.06 -0.83 -10.63
N LEU A 91 -6.15 -0.76 -11.36
CA LEU A 91 -6.53 0.44 -12.13
C LEU A 91 -6.55 1.71 -11.26
N THR A 92 -6.98 1.58 -10.02
CA THR A 92 -7.14 2.68 -9.05
C THR A 92 -5.89 2.98 -8.22
N ALA A 93 -4.78 2.25 -8.39
CA ALA A 93 -3.63 2.35 -7.48
C ALA A 93 -2.68 3.53 -7.77
N MET A 94 -2.75 4.12 -8.96
CA MET A 94 -2.04 5.34 -9.32
C MET A 94 -2.76 6.12 -10.42
N ALA A 95 -2.56 7.42 -10.50
CA ALA A 95 -3.26 8.31 -11.45
C ALA A 95 -2.98 7.99 -12.93
N GLY A 96 -1.81 7.44 -13.24
CA GLY A 96 -1.43 7.08 -14.62
C GLY A 96 -2.29 5.98 -15.24
N ASN A 97 -2.82 5.05 -14.43
CA ASN A 97 -3.60 3.92 -14.92
C ASN A 97 -4.94 4.33 -15.55
N PRO A 98 -5.78 5.18 -14.92
CA PRO A 98 -6.99 5.71 -15.55
C PRO A 98 -6.71 6.56 -16.81
N ILE A 99 -5.56 7.25 -16.86
CA ILE A 99 -5.14 7.97 -18.06
C ILE A 99 -4.86 6.99 -19.20
N ALA A 100 -4.10 5.92 -18.93
CA ALA A 100 -3.83 4.86 -19.91
C ALA A 100 -5.11 4.18 -20.39
N GLN A 101 -6.05 3.89 -19.46
CA GLN A 101 -7.38 3.38 -19.78
C GLN A 101 -8.14 4.31 -20.74
N SER A 102 -8.22 5.60 -20.41
CA SER A 102 -8.91 6.60 -21.25
C SER A 102 -8.26 6.75 -22.63
N LEU A 103 -6.93 6.67 -22.72
CA LEU A 103 -6.24 6.71 -24.01
C LEU A 103 -6.55 5.47 -24.83
N ALA A 104 -6.54 4.26 -24.26
CA ALA A 104 -6.90 3.03 -24.97
C ALA A 104 -8.34 3.08 -25.50
N GLU A 105 -9.29 3.61 -24.74
CA GLU A 105 -10.65 3.79 -25.18
C GLU A 105 -10.77 4.79 -26.36
N LYS A 106 -10.09 5.93 -26.27
CA LYS A 106 -10.15 7.00 -27.29
C LYS A 106 -9.43 6.62 -28.59
N THR A 107 -8.32 5.90 -28.49
CA THR A 107 -7.46 5.62 -29.67
C THR A 107 -7.70 4.27 -30.29
N ALA A 108 -7.97 3.25 -29.48
CA ALA A 108 -8.17 1.87 -29.92
C ALA A 108 -9.61 1.37 -29.79
N HIS A 109 -10.52 2.18 -29.24
CA HIS A 109 -11.92 1.83 -28.95
C HIS A 109 -12.06 0.56 -28.09
N VAL A 110 -11.10 0.33 -27.19
CA VAL A 110 -11.08 -0.81 -26.27
C VAL A 110 -11.52 -0.34 -24.90
N GLN A 111 -12.61 -0.90 -24.40
CA GLN A 111 -13.08 -0.65 -23.03
C GLN A 111 -12.36 -1.58 -22.06
N ILE A 112 -11.59 -0.98 -21.14
CA ILE A 112 -10.88 -1.69 -20.09
C ILE A 112 -11.60 -1.43 -18.77
N THR A 113 -12.23 -2.46 -18.20
CA THR A 113 -12.86 -2.36 -16.89
C THR A 113 -11.82 -2.54 -15.77
N TRP A 114 -12.16 -2.18 -14.53
CA TRP A 114 -11.31 -2.43 -13.37
C TRP A 114 -10.96 -3.92 -13.24
N MET A 115 -11.94 -4.80 -13.48
CA MET A 115 -11.75 -6.24 -13.41
C MET A 115 -10.84 -6.76 -14.53
N ASN A 116 -11.00 -6.26 -15.76
CA ASN A 116 -10.12 -6.63 -16.88
C ASN A 116 -8.66 -6.27 -16.58
N TRP A 117 -8.44 -5.06 -16.03
CA TRP A 117 -7.11 -4.62 -15.59
C TRP A 117 -6.54 -5.55 -14.52
N PHE A 118 -7.34 -5.83 -13.48
CA PHE A 118 -6.93 -6.70 -12.38
C PHE A 118 -6.57 -8.11 -12.86
N VAL A 119 -7.43 -8.74 -13.67
CA VAL A 119 -7.19 -10.10 -14.20
C VAL A 119 -5.93 -10.16 -15.06
N ALA A 120 -5.68 -9.14 -15.88
CA ALA A 120 -4.46 -9.08 -16.69
C ALA A 120 -3.20 -8.89 -15.85
N ALA A 121 -3.29 -8.13 -14.74
CA ALA A 121 -2.14 -7.73 -13.95
C ALA A 121 -1.82 -8.67 -12.77
N ILE A 122 -2.80 -9.46 -12.27
CA ILE A 122 -2.65 -10.22 -11.02
C ILE A 122 -1.56 -11.28 -11.10
N ILE A 123 -1.51 -12.05 -12.17
CA ILE A 123 -0.51 -13.12 -12.31
C ILE A 123 0.91 -12.56 -12.45
N PRO A 124 1.21 -11.70 -13.44
CA PRO A 124 2.55 -11.13 -13.57
C PRO A 124 2.94 -10.29 -12.36
N GLY A 125 1.99 -9.58 -11.75
CA GLY A 125 2.20 -8.79 -10.54
C GLY A 125 2.61 -9.67 -9.35
N LEU A 126 1.86 -10.73 -9.03
CA LEU A 126 2.20 -11.64 -7.92
C LEU A 126 3.54 -12.33 -8.13
N ILE A 127 3.84 -12.79 -9.36
CA ILE A 127 5.16 -13.37 -9.67
C ILE A 127 6.26 -12.33 -9.40
N SER A 128 6.08 -11.10 -9.87
CA SER A 128 7.03 -10.02 -9.65
C SER A 128 7.21 -9.69 -8.16
N LEU A 129 6.11 -9.62 -7.37
CA LEU A 129 6.17 -9.37 -5.93
C LEU A 129 6.87 -10.48 -5.14
N ILE A 130 6.88 -11.71 -5.64
CA ILE A 130 7.64 -12.82 -5.05
C ILE A 130 9.10 -12.76 -5.47
N VAL A 131 9.36 -12.55 -6.75
CA VAL A 131 10.70 -12.67 -7.34
C VAL A 131 11.56 -11.44 -7.03
N VAL A 132 11.01 -10.22 -7.16
CA VAL A 132 11.79 -8.98 -7.03
C VAL A 132 12.40 -8.79 -5.63
N PRO A 133 11.66 -8.95 -4.51
CA PRO A 133 12.27 -8.88 -3.18
C PRO A 133 13.38 -9.91 -2.97
N PHE A 134 13.21 -11.12 -3.52
CA PHE A 134 14.23 -12.17 -3.45
C PHE A 134 15.48 -11.82 -4.27
N ILE A 135 15.32 -11.29 -5.48
CA ILE A 135 16.45 -10.83 -6.32
C ILE A 135 17.20 -9.71 -5.59
N ILE A 136 16.50 -8.72 -5.05
CA ILE A 136 17.13 -7.63 -4.30
C ILE A 136 17.89 -8.20 -3.08
N TYR A 137 17.30 -9.15 -2.36
CA TYR A 137 17.95 -9.81 -1.23
C TYR A 137 19.25 -10.51 -1.63
N LYS A 138 19.33 -11.05 -2.85
CA LYS A 138 20.53 -11.72 -3.38
C LYS A 138 21.57 -10.73 -3.88
N LEU A 139 21.17 -9.71 -4.61
CA LEU A 139 22.06 -8.72 -5.23
C LEU A 139 22.50 -7.62 -4.25
N TYR A 140 21.63 -7.26 -3.32
CA TYR A 140 21.87 -6.22 -2.32
C TYR A 140 21.49 -6.71 -0.91
N PRO A 141 22.20 -7.72 -0.37
CA PRO A 141 21.82 -8.35 0.89
C PRO A 141 21.95 -7.41 2.07
N PRO A 142 20.99 -7.41 3.01
CA PRO A 142 21.16 -6.76 4.30
C PRO A 142 22.21 -7.49 5.13
N THR A 143 22.96 -6.76 5.96
CA THR A 143 23.94 -7.40 6.86
C THR A 143 23.25 -8.04 8.07
N VAL A 144 22.13 -7.48 8.53
CA VAL A 144 21.25 -8.06 9.53
C VAL A 144 20.21 -8.93 8.82
N LYS A 145 20.32 -10.24 8.96
CA LYS A 145 19.43 -11.21 8.30
C LYS A 145 18.31 -11.70 9.21
N GLU A 146 18.52 -11.69 10.52
CA GLU A 146 17.55 -12.15 11.52
C GLU A 146 17.06 -10.97 12.37
N THR A 147 15.78 -10.90 12.58
CA THR A 147 15.09 -9.81 13.27
C THR A 147 14.13 -10.35 14.35
N PRO A 148 14.66 -11.10 15.36
CA PRO A 148 13.82 -11.77 16.36
C PRO A 148 12.98 -10.78 17.17
N ASN A 149 13.47 -9.57 17.37
CA ASN A 149 12.81 -8.51 18.14
C ASN A 149 11.72 -7.74 17.34
N ALA A 150 11.59 -7.96 16.02
CA ALA A 150 10.63 -7.24 15.19
C ALA A 150 9.18 -7.50 15.65
N LYS A 151 8.87 -8.74 16.06
CA LYS A 151 7.56 -9.08 16.62
C LYS A 151 7.26 -8.31 17.90
N LYS A 152 8.24 -8.21 18.83
CA LYS A 152 8.11 -7.47 20.07
C LYS A 152 7.91 -5.98 19.77
N TRP A 153 8.77 -5.41 18.94
CA TRP A 153 8.66 -4.02 18.50
C TRP A 153 7.27 -3.71 17.90
N ALA A 154 6.79 -4.55 16.96
CA ALA A 154 5.47 -4.35 16.34
C ALA A 154 4.34 -4.46 17.38
N THR A 155 4.44 -5.36 18.35
CA THR A 155 3.46 -5.49 19.42
C THR A 155 3.43 -4.23 20.30
N GLU A 156 4.58 -3.73 20.72
CA GLU A 156 4.69 -2.48 21.49
C GLU A 156 4.13 -1.27 20.72
N GLN A 157 4.36 -1.20 19.39
CA GLN A 157 3.78 -0.14 18.57
C GLN A 157 2.24 -0.26 18.47
N LEU A 158 1.71 -1.49 18.35
CA LEU A 158 0.28 -1.75 18.33
C LEU A 158 -0.38 -1.40 19.68
N GLU A 159 0.25 -1.73 20.79
CA GLU A 159 -0.20 -1.36 22.14
C GLU A 159 -0.28 0.16 22.31
N LYS A 160 0.74 0.91 21.81
CA LYS A 160 0.71 2.38 21.80
C LYS A 160 -0.42 2.96 20.94
N MET A 161 -0.84 2.26 19.90
CA MET A 161 -2.00 2.66 19.09
C MET A 161 -3.34 2.37 19.79
N GLY A 162 -3.35 1.51 20.80
CA GLY A 162 -4.56 1.07 21.48
C GLY A 162 -5.50 0.25 20.61
N HIS A 163 -6.77 0.16 21.06
CA HIS A 163 -7.80 -0.55 20.31
C HIS A 163 -8.14 0.16 18.99
N MET A 164 -8.65 -0.62 18.04
CA MET A 164 -9.11 -0.12 16.75
C MET A 164 -10.24 0.89 16.95
N SER A 165 -10.02 2.12 16.47
CA SER A 165 -11.00 3.21 16.59
C SER A 165 -12.24 2.97 15.73
N ILE A 166 -13.34 3.66 16.01
CA ILE A 166 -14.55 3.60 15.19
C ILE A 166 -14.23 4.06 13.77
N ALA A 167 -13.45 5.13 13.62
CA ALA A 167 -13.03 5.63 12.30
C ALA A 167 -12.24 4.60 11.49
N GLU A 168 -11.34 3.84 12.13
CA GLU A 168 -10.62 2.75 11.47
C GLU A 168 -11.57 1.62 11.01
N LYS A 169 -12.55 1.24 11.86
CA LYS A 169 -13.55 0.20 11.52
C LYS A 169 -14.43 0.63 10.36
N VAL A 170 -14.91 1.87 10.38
CA VAL A 170 -15.72 2.45 9.30
C VAL A 170 -14.92 2.50 8.01
N MET A 171 -13.65 2.92 8.07
CA MET A 171 -12.76 2.93 6.90
C MET A 171 -12.58 1.53 6.30
N VAL A 172 -12.41 0.48 7.12
CA VAL A 172 -12.37 -0.92 6.64
C VAL A 172 -13.67 -1.28 5.94
N GLY A 173 -14.83 -0.95 6.53
CA GLY A 173 -16.13 -1.20 5.92
C GLY A 173 -16.30 -0.53 4.56
N ILE A 174 -15.96 0.75 4.47
CA ILE A 174 -16.00 1.52 3.21
C ILE A 174 -15.02 0.93 2.18
N PHE A 175 -13.83 0.52 2.61
CA PHE A 175 -12.86 -0.13 1.73
C PHE A 175 -13.40 -1.44 1.14
N ILE A 176 -14.05 -2.28 1.95
CA ILE A 176 -14.69 -3.52 1.49
C ILE A 176 -15.82 -3.21 0.49
N ILE A 177 -16.65 -2.21 0.77
CA ILE A 177 -17.71 -1.76 -0.14
C ILE A 177 -17.13 -1.30 -1.47
N ALA A 178 -16.09 -0.46 -1.46
CA ALA A 178 -15.42 0.02 -2.67
C ALA A 178 -14.84 -1.13 -3.50
N LEU A 179 -14.15 -2.08 -2.85
CA LEU A 179 -13.63 -3.28 -3.52
C LEU A 179 -14.76 -4.10 -4.16
N ALA A 180 -15.85 -4.33 -3.43
CA ALA A 180 -17.00 -5.06 -3.96
C ALA A 180 -17.59 -4.34 -5.18
N LEU A 181 -17.75 -3.02 -5.13
CA LEU A 181 -18.26 -2.22 -6.25
C LEU A 181 -17.31 -2.24 -7.45
N TRP A 182 -16.00 -2.19 -7.28
CA TRP A 182 -15.04 -2.32 -8.39
C TRP A 182 -15.07 -3.70 -9.03
N VAL A 183 -15.17 -4.76 -8.22
CA VAL A 183 -15.26 -6.14 -8.72
C VAL A 183 -16.59 -6.36 -9.47
N LEU A 184 -17.69 -5.88 -8.92
CA LEU A 184 -19.03 -6.05 -9.47
C LEU A 184 -19.40 -5.00 -10.54
N GLY A 185 -18.62 -3.91 -10.66
CA GLY A 185 -18.94 -2.76 -11.49
C GLY A 185 -19.30 -3.11 -12.94
N SER A 186 -18.60 -4.10 -13.52
CA SER A 186 -18.90 -4.58 -14.87
C SER A 186 -20.28 -5.22 -15.00
N PHE A 187 -20.86 -5.77 -13.92
CA PHE A 187 -22.16 -6.41 -13.90
C PHE A 187 -23.30 -5.44 -13.61
N ILE A 188 -23.02 -4.38 -12.84
CA ILE A 188 -24.02 -3.40 -12.38
C ILE A 188 -23.91 -2.05 -13.11
N ASN A 189 -23.05 -1.95 -14.14
CA ASN A 189 -22.78 -0.74 -14.90
C ASN A 189 -22.34 0.48 -14.03
N VAL A 190 -21.51 0.20 -13.02
CA VAL A 190 -20.88 1.22 -12.19
C VAL A 190 -19.40 1.31 -12.55
N ASP A 191 -18.97 2.47 -13.03
CA ASP A 191 -17.56 2.68 -13.37
C ASP A 191 -16.67 2.90 -12.12
N ALA A 192 -15.36 2.79 -12.32
CA ALA A 192 -14.40 2.89 -11.22
C ALA A 192 -14.38 4.29 -10.57
N THR A 193 -14.66 5.33 -11.34
CA THR A 193 -14.68 6.72 -10.86
C THR A 193 -15.90 6.95 -9.97
N LEU A 194 -17.08 6.48 -10.41
CA LEU A 194 -18.30 6.57 -9.61
C LEU A 194 -18.14 5.83 -8.27
N THR A 195 -17.53 4.64 -8.29
CA THR A 195 -17.21 3.90 -7.06
C THR A 195 -16.31 4.71 -6.12
N ALA A 196 -15.28 5.38 -6.66
CA ALA A 196 -14.40 6.23 -5.86
C ALA A 196 -15.15 7.42 -5.23
N PHE A 197 -16.07 8.06 -5.97
CA PHE A 197 -16.91 9.14 -5.44
C PHE A 197 -17.89 8.64 -4.37
N ILE A 198 -18.47 7.45 -4.54
CA ILE A 198 -19.32 6.82 -3.50
C ILE A 198 -18.50 6.60 -2.22
N ALA A 199 -17.30 6.03 -2.34
CA ALA A 199 -16.43 5.80 -1.19
C ALA A 199 -16.05 7.12 -0.50
N LEU A 200 -15.71 8.17 -1.27
CA LEU A 200 -15.40 9.50 -0.73
C LEU A 200 -16.61 10.11 -0.01
N ALA A 201 -17.79 10.02 -0.61
CA ALA A 201 -19.04 10.52 0.00
C ALA A 201 -19.32 9.80 1.33
N LEU A 202 -19.15 8.48 1.38
CA LEU A 202 -19.32 7.70 2.62
C LEU A 202 -18.29 8.10 3.69
N LEU A 203 -17.04 8.36 3.33
CA LEU A 203 -16.02 8.84 4.27
C LEU A 203 -16.36 10.20 4.87
N LEU A 204 -16.93 11.11 4.06
CA LEU A 204 -17.39 12.43 4.52
C LEU A 204 -18.64 12.33 5.39
N LEU A 205 -19.65 11.56 4.95
CA LEU A 205 -20.91 11.40 5.68
C LEU A 205 -20.71 10.71 7.03
N THR A 206 -19.75 9.81 7.13
CA THR A 206 -19.43 9.12 8.39
C THR A 206 -18.47 9.91 9.29
N GLY A 207 -17.99 11.08 8.83
CA GLY A 207 -17.06 11.92 9.58
C GLY A 207 -15.64 11.32 9.72
N VAL A 208 -15.31 10.28 8.95
CA VAL A 208 -13.94 9.71 8.89
C VAL A 208 -12.99 10.68 8.21
N LEU A 209 -13.47 11.42 7.21
CA LEU A 209 -12.82 12.57 6.60
C LEU A 209 -13.64 13.82 6.85
N ALA A 210 -12.97 14.93 7.12
CA ALA A 210 -13.55 16.26 7.11
C ALA A 210 -13.34 16.93 5.75
N TRP A 211 -14.19 17.88 5.39
CA TRP A 211 -14.03 18.65 4.15
C TRP A 211 -12.70 19.42 4.11
N SER A 212 -12.22 19.85 5.28
CA SER A 212 -10.90 20.48 5.43
C SER A 212 -9.75 19.55 5.03
N ASP A 213 -9.87 18.24 5.24
CA ASP A 213 -8.83 17.27 4.85
C ASP A 213 -8.70 17.23 3.33
N ILE A 214 -9.83 17.32 2.61
CA ILE A 214 -9.85 17.37 1.15
C ILE A 214 -9.23 18.68 0.65
N LEU A 215 -9.62 19.83 1.22
CA LEU A 215 -9.10 21.13 0.82
C LEU A 215 -7.59 21.29 1.06
N ASN A 216 -7.07 20.65 2.11
CA ASN A 216 -5.65 20.69 2.47
C ASN A 216 -4.78 19.76 1.61
N GLU A 217 -5.37 18.87 0.82
CA GLU A 217 -4.63 17.98 -0.10
C GLU A 217 -4.26 18.74 -1.38
N THR A 218 -3.28 19.63 -1.25
CA THR A 218 -2.85 20.55 -2.33
C THR A 218 -2.36 19.80 -3.57
N GLY A 219 -1.83 18.59 -3.42
CA GLY A 219 -1.40 17.74 -4.53
C GLY A 219 -2.53 17.23 -5.41
N ALA A 220 -3.78 17.25 -4.91
CA ALA A 220 -4.96 16.84 -5.69
C ALA A 220 -5.58 17.99 -6.52
N TRP A 221 -5.21 19.25 -6.21
CA TRP A 221 -5.80 20.45 -6.82
C TRP A 221 -4.89 21.15 -7.84
N ASN A 222 -3.66 20.69 -8.03
CA ASN A 222 -2.65 21.25 -8.96
C ASN A 222 -2.56 20.45 -10.27
#